data_1f70ab657c217362a2a66d1a1fe7c5e0
#
_entry.id   1f70ab657c217362a2a66d1a1fe7c5e0
#
_cell.length_a   1.000
_cell.length_b   1.000
_cell.length_c   1.000
_cell.angle_alpha   90.00
_cell.angle_beta   90.00
_cell.angle_gamma   90.00
#
_symmetry.space_group_name_H-M   'P 1'
#
loop_
_entity.id
_entity.type
_entity.pdbx_description
1 polymer ?
#
loop_
_entity_poly.entity_id
_entity_poly.type
_entity_poly.pdbx_seq_one_letter_code
_entity_poly.pdbx_strand_id
1 'polypeptide(L)'
;SRLFILFSFFVFFSFFFNFVNSSCFVFPAKFTCYEKLPWSISKDEVENVKVWYELWAKGGATPNFVVENRLDYIDDLNWVQNWLNVYFFNKMSDYLLSITLLATIFYLIFFSKEKINFKKRKYYTFVIFLILYLVEWFLFHPSLRYGGYHIFILLVSIPLIMSIEKFKLSWASFRKKAIILVLISVVIFFG
;
A
#
# COMPACT_ATOMS: atom_id res chain seq x y z
N SER A 1 -25.87 -5.24 4.59
CA SER A 1 -25.28 -5.05 5.94
C SER A 1 -24.94 -3.58 6.14
N ARG A 2 -24.97 -3.06 7.37
CA ARG A 2 -24.63 -1.67 7.69
C ARG A 2 -23.23 -1.28 7.18
N LEU A 3 -22.27 -2.20 7.26
CA LEU A 3 -20.92 -2.02 6.73
C LEU A 3 -20.89 -1.77 5.21
N PHE A 4 -21.72 -2.47 4.46
CA PHE A 4 -21.81 -2.26 3.00
C PHE A 4 -22.34 -0.86 2.67
N ILE A 5 -23.36 -0.39 3.40
CA ILE A 5 -23.92 0.96 3.22
C ILE A 5 -22.86 2.04 3.54
N LEU A 6 -22.14 1.90 4.65
CA LEU A 6 -21.06 2.82 5.02
C LEU A 6 -19.95 2.82 3.96
N PHE A 7 -19.51 1.66 3.51
CA PHE A 7 -18.51 1.55 2.45
C PHE A 7 -18.95 2.25 1.16
N SER A 8 -20.19 1.96 0.71
CA SER A 8 -20.76 2.60 -0.49
C SER A 8 -20.87 4.11 -0.35
N PHE A 9 -21.20 4.61 0.82
CA PHE A 9 -21.23 6.04 1.12
C PHE A 9 -19.84 6.68 0.99
N PHE A 10 -18.80 6.08 1.57
CA PHE A 10 -17.43 6.59 1.45
C PHE A 10 -16.91 6.57 0.01
N VAL A 11 -17.19 5.52 -0.75
CA VAL A 11 -16.82 5.42 -2.15
C VAL A 11 -17.52 6.51 -2.98
N PHE A 12 -18.82 6.68 -2.80
CA PHE A 12 -19.58 7.75 -3.47
C PHE A 12 -19.06 9.15 -3.11
N PHE A 13 -18.80 9.37 -1.83
CA PHE A 13 -18.27 10.66 -1.35
C PHE A 13 -16.88 10.96 -1.92
N SER A 14 -16.02 9.95 -2.03
CA SER A 14 -14.70 10.09 -2.67
C SER A 14 -14.82 10.49 -4.15
N PHE A 15 -15.68 9.82 -4.92
CA PHE A 15 -15.93 10.18 -6.32
C PHE A 15 -16.52 11.58 -6.46
N PHE A 16 -17.47 11.93 -5.61
CA PHE A 16 -18.07 13.27 -5.59
C PHE A 16 -17.03 14.35 -5.32
N PHE A 17 -16.17 14.17 -4.32
CA PHE A 17 -15.09 15.12 -4.00
C PHE A 17 -14.09 15.28 -5.16
N ASN A 18 -13.66 14.18 -5.75
CA ASN A 18 -12.78 14.23 -6.93
C ASN A 18 -13.46 15.00 -8.07
N PHE A 19 -14.73 14.72 -8.34
CA PHE A 19 -15.46 15.37 -9.41
C PHE A 19 -15.62 16.88 -9.19
N VAL A 20 -15.97 17.31 -7.97
CA VAL A 20 -16.13 18.72 -7.64
C VAL A 20 -14.81 19.49 -7.75
N ASN A 21 -13.67 18.86 -7.38
CA ASN A 21 -12.38 19.54 -7.38
C ASN A 21 -11.65 19.52 -8.73
N SER A 22 -11.85 18.50 -9.55
CA SER A 22 -11.07 18.31 -10.77
C SER A 22 -11.90 18.01 -12.02
N SER A 23 -13.23 17.94 -11.88
CA SER A 23 -14.14 17.41 -12.91
C SER A 23 -13.86 15.96 -13.34
N CYS A 24 -13.08 15.21 -12.56
CA CYS A 24 -12.76 13.80 -12.79
C CYS A 24 -13.35 12.95 -11.67
N PHE A 25 -14.00 11.83 -11.97
CA PHE A 25 -14.47 10.88 -10.95
C PHE A 25 -13.31 10.20 -10.22
N VAL A 26 -12.24 9.91 -10.96
CA VAL A 26 -11.01 9.32 -10.42
C VAL A 26 -9.83 10.15 -10.93
N PHE A 27 -9.33 11.07 -10.11
CA PHE A 27 -8.17 11.88 -10.48
C PHE A 27 -6.86 11.13 -10.09
N PRO A 28 -5.83 11.09 -10.97
CA PRO A 28 -5.67 11.71 -12.28
C PRO A 28 -5.94 10.76 -13.46
N ALA A 29 -7.03 10.03 -13.48
CA ALA A 29 -7.40 9.15 -14.58
C ALA A 29 -8.14 9.93 -15.69
N LYS A 30 -7.45 10.31 -16.74
CA LYS A 30 -7.89 11.16 -17.86
C LYS A 30 -9.25 10.74 -18.47
N PHE A 31 -9.51 9.43 -18.58
CA PHE A 31 -10.75 8.91 -19.17
C PHE A 31 -11.99 9.13 -18.30
N THR A 32 -11.81 9.49 -17.01
CA THR A 32 -12.91 9.79 -16.07
C THR A 32 -13.23 11.28 -16.00
N CYS A 33 -12.53 12.14 -16.75
CA CYS A 33 -12.60 13.59 -16.65
C CYS A 33 -13.57 14.21 -17.67
N TYR A 34 -14.31 15.21 -17.23
CA TYR A 34 -15.31 15.93 -18.01
C TYR A 34 -14.91 17.38 -18.22
N GLU A 35 -14.55 17.77 -19.46
CA GLU A 35 -13.93 19.08 -19.77
C GLU A 35 -14.91 20.24 -19.97
N LYS A 36 -16.22 19.98 -19.98
CA LYS A 36 -17.24 21.00 -20.32
C LYS A 36 -17.70 21.86 -19.12
N LEU A 37 -17.08 21.71 -17.96
CA LEU A 37 -17.46 22.47 -16.77
C LEU A 37 -16.54 23.70 -16.60
N PRO A 38 -17.04 24.81 -16.01
CA PRO A 38 -16.24 26.02 -15.81
C PRO A 38 -14.99 25.83 -14.95
N TRP A 39 -14.96 24.81 -14.10
CA TRP A 39 -13.84 24.47 -13.20
C TRP A 39 -13.07 23.24 -13.64
N SER A 40 -13.31 22.74 -14.85
CA SER A 40 -12.63 21.55 -15.31
C SER A 40 -11.14 21.79 -15.55
N ILE A 41 -10.34 20.82 -15.10
CA ILE A 41 -8.93 20.73 -15.45
C ILE A 41 -8.84 20.13 -16.87
N SER A 42 -7.94 20.67 -17.68
CA SER A 42 -7.73 20.13 -19.05
C SER A 42 -7.18 18.70 -19.00
N LYS A 43 -7.53 17.88 -19.97
CA LYS A 43 -7.01 16.50 -20.03
C LYS A 43 -5.50 16.44 -20.18
N ASP A 44 -4.89 17.43 -20.79
CA ASP A 44 -3.43 17.50 -20.92
C ASP A 44 -2.76 17.82 -19.58
N GLU A 45 -3.38 18.67 -18.78
CA GLU A 45 -2.91 18.95 -17.41
C GLU A 45 -3.06 17.72 -16.51
N VAL A 46 -4.18 16.99 -16.61
CA VAL A 46 -4.39 15.71 -15.89
C VAL A 46 -3.31 14.68 -16.26
N GLU A 47 -2.97 14.55 -17.53
CA GLU A 47 -1.90 13.65 -17.99
C GLU A 47 -0.52 14.11 -17.48
N ASN A 48 -0.23 15.41 -17.52
CA ASN A 48 1.01 15.96 -16.96
C ASN A 48 1.13 15.67 -15.45
N VAL A 49 0.06 15.80 -14.70
CA VAL A 49 0.02 15.47 -13.27
C VAL A 49 0.27 13.97 -13.04
N LYS A 50 -0.35 13.10 -13.83
CA LYS A 50 -0.12 11.66 -13.77
C LYS A 50 1.35 11.31 -14.01
N VAL A 51 1.93 11.83 -15.10
CA VAL A 51 3.35 11.65 -15.44
C VAL A 51 4.24 12.18 -14.33
N TRP A 52 3.89 13.32 -13.72
CA TRP A 52 4.65 13.89 -12.62
C TRP A 52 4.64 13.00 -11.37
N TYR A 53 3.50 12.43 -10.99
CA TYR A 53 3.42 11.49 -9.86
C TYR A 53 4.23 10.22 -10.10
N GLU A 54 4.17 9.68 -11.30
CA GLU A 54 4.94 8.50 -11.69
C GLU A 54 6.45 8.80 -11.67
N LEU A 55 6.86 9.91 -12.29
CA LEU A 55 8.24 10.39 -12.30
C LEU A 55 8.77 10.59 -10.87
N TRP A 56 7.99 11.26 -10.02
CA TRP A 56 8.36 11.49 -8.63
C TRP A 56 8.57 10.19 -7.86
N ALA A 57 7.67 9.21 -8.03
CA ALA A 57 7.76 7.92 -7.34
C ALA A 57 8.97 7.11 -7.85
N LYS A 58 9.19 7.05 -9.15
CA LYS A 58 10.31 6.36 -9.81
C LYS A 58 11.65 7.07 -9.57
N GLY A 59 11.65 8.38 -9.38
CA GLY A 59 12.82 9.20 -9.07
C GLY A 59 13.27 9.18 -7.60
N GLY A 60 12.71 8.28 -6.77
CA GLY A 60 13.09 8.11 -5.36
C GLY A 60 12.31 8.96 -4.40
N ALA A 61 11.14 9.47 -4.79
CA ALA A 61 10.22 10.26 -3.97
C ALA A 61 10.91 11.47 -3.30
N THR A 62 11.77 12.14 -4.05
CA THR A 62 12.49 13.35 -3.61
C THR A 62 11.89 14.59 -4.26
N PRO A 63 11.80 15.74 -3.57
CA PRO A 63 11.18 16.94 -4.12
C PRO A 63 11.97 17.59 -5.26
N ASN A 64 13.27 17.33 -5.34
CA ASN A 64 14.20 17.99 -6.28
C ASN A 64 14.64 17.07 -7.43
N PHE A 65 13.91 15.98 -7.66
CA PHE A 65 14.25 15.09 -8.77
C PHE A 65 13.92 15.75 -10.11
N VAL A 66 14.94 16.00 -10.90
CA VAL A 66 14.84 16.58 -12.25
C VAL A 66 15.56 15.67 -13.24
N VAL A 67 14.94 15.44 -14.37
CA VAL A 67 15.49 14.66 -15.49
C VAL A 67 15.14 15.36 -16.79
N GLU A 68 16.05 15.34 -17.76
CA GLU A 68 15.89 16.05 -19.05
C GLU A 68 14.72 15.46 -19.86
N ASN A 69 14.71 14.14 -20.04
CA ASN A 69 13.62 13.45 -20.74
C ASN A 69 12.78 12.62 -19.75
N ARG A 70 11.64 13.18 -19.37
CA ARG A 70 10.74 12.57 -18.37
C ARG A 70 10.14 11.24 -18.85
N LEU A 71 9.70 11.20 -20.10
CA LEU A 71 9.03 10.03 -20.66
C LEU A 71 10.01 8.87 -20.84
N ASP A 72 11.18 9.13 -21.37
CA ASP A 72 12.23 8.13 -21.54
C ASP A 72 12.69 7.54 -20.17
N TYR A 73 12.77 8.38 -19.15
CA TYR A 73 13.13 7.93 -17.81
C TYR A 73 12.10 6.98 -17.18
N ILE A 74 10.81 7.26 -17.33
CA ILE A 74 9.73 6.43 -16.74
C ILE A 74 9.39 5.21 -17.58
N ASP A 75 9.87 5.18 -18.83
CA ASP A 75 9.61 4.09 -19.75
C ASP A 75 10.38 2.82 -19.37
N ASP A 76 9.81 1.67 -19.65
CA ASP A 76 10.35 0.36 -19.29
C ASP A 76 10.86 0.27 -17.85
N LEU A 77 12.12 -0.10 -17.67
CA LEU A 77 12.81 -0.26 -16.38
C LEU A 77 14.02 0.68 -16.21
N ASN A 78 14.13 1.75 -17.01
CA ASN A 78 15.27 2.67 -17.01
C ASN A 78 15.49 3.36 -15.66
N TRP A 79 14.41 3.57 -14.92
CA TRP A 79 14.39 4.19 -13.58
C TRP A 79 14.85 3.27 -12.44
N VAL A 80 14.83 1.95 -12.62
CA VAL A 80 15.02 0.98 -11.52
C VAL A 80 16.35 1.12 -10.83
N GLN A 81 17.45 1.28 -11.57
CA GLN A 81 18.78 1.39 -10.97
C GLN A 81 18.90 2.63 -10.07
N ASN A 82 18.37 3.77 -10.52
CA ASN A 82 18.35 4.99 -9.74
C ASN A 82 17.45 4.83 -8.50
N TRP A 83 16.27 4.24 -8.65
CA TRP A 83 15.34 4.00 -7.56
C TRP A 83 15.94 3.08 -6.48
N LEU A 84 16.65 2.02 -6.87
CA LEU A 84 17.36 1.14 -5.93
C LEU A 84 18.35 1.92 -5.09
N ASN A 85 19.18 2.76 -5.71
CA ASN A 85 20.23 3.51 -5.01
C ASN A 85 19.70 4.63 -4.12
N VAL A 86 18.68 5.35 -4.60
CA VAL A 86 18.19 6.56 -3.93
C VAL A 86 17.06 6.27 -2.93
N TYR A 87 16.21 5.29 -3.24
CA TYR A 87 14.99 5.03 -2.45
C TYR A 87 15.02 3.70 -1.71
N PHE A 88 15.33 2.60 -2.41
CA PHE A 88 15.27 1.27 -1.81
C PHE A 88 16.22 1.14 -0.63
N PHE A 89 17.52 1.37 -0.83
CA PHE A 89 18.50 1.21 0.24
C PHE A 89 18.43 2.26 1.34
N ASN A 90 17.81 3.43 1.09
CA ASN A 90 17.71 4.49 2.07
C ASN A 90 16.39 4.52 2.87
N LYS A 91 15.29 4.03 2.29
CA LYS A 91 13.96 4.12 2.92
C LYS A 91 13.21 2.81 2.93
N MET A 92 13.20 2.11 1.79
CA MET A 92 12.40 0.90 1.62
C MET A 92 12.98 -0.26 2.43
N SER A 93 14.30 -0.42 2.48
CA SER A 93 14.99 -1.46 3.25
C SER A 93 14.67 -1.35 4.74
N ASP A 94 14.74 -0.15 5.31
CA ASP A 94 14.45 0.08 6.73
C ASP A 94 12.99 -0.23 7.07
N TYR A 95 12.08 0.18 6.19
CA TYR A 95 10.66 -0.13 6.31
C TYR A 95 10.41 -1.64 6.29
N LEU A 96 11.01 -2.37 5.33
CA LEU A 96 10.89 -3.82 5.22
C LEU A 96 11.48 -4.54 6.43
N LEU A 97 12.66 -4.11 6.91
CA LEU A 97 13.27 -4.66 8.12
C LEU A 97 12.38 -4.47 9.35
N SER A 98 11.82 -3.27 9.53
CA SER A 98 10.93 -2.97 10.65
C SER A 98 9.67 -3.82 10.63
N ILE A 99 9.03 -3.97 9.46
CA ILE A 99 7.81 -4.80 9.35
C ILE A 99 8.13 -6.29 9.51
N THR A 100 9.22 -6.78 8.94
CA THR A 100 9.60 -8.20 9.09
C THR A 100 9.95 -8.53 10.53
N LEU A 101 10.60 -7.61 11.26
CA LEU A 101 10.85 -7.75 12.68
C LEU A 101 9.54 -7.82 13.46
N LEU A 102 8.60 -6.89 13.23
CA LEU A 102 7.28 -6.90 13.86
C LEU A 102 6.49 -8.16 13.54
N ALA A 103 6.47 -8.61 12.29
CA ALA A 103 5.80 -9.83 11.87
C ALA A 103 6.41 -11.07 12.55
N THR A 104 7.72 -11.10 12.71
CA THR A 104 8.43 -12.17 13.42
C THR A 104 8.09 -12.18 14.90
N ILE A 105 8.11 -11.03 15.57
CA ILE A 105 7.72 -10.89 16.98
C ILE A 105 6.25 -11.31 17.15
N PHE A 106 5.37 -10.85 16.27
CA PHE A 106 3.97 -11.26 16.28
C PHE A 106 3.84 -12.78 16.17
N TYR A 107 4.54 -13.39 15.20
CA TYR A 107 4.54 -14.83 15.01
C TYR A 107 5.03 -15.56 16.26
N LEU A 108 6.13 -15.13 16.89
CA LEU A 108 6.66 -15.76 18.11
C LEU A 108 5.71 -15.66 19.31
N ILE A 109 5.06 -14.50 19.52
CA ILE A 109 4.11 -14.28 20.60
C ILE A 109 2.86 -15.16 20.42
N PHE A 110 2.42 -15.30 19.18
CA PHE A 110 1.19 -16.02 18.85
C PHE A 110 1.43 -17.45 18.37
N PHE A 111 2.69 -17.88 18.31
CA PHE A 111 3.02 -19.24 17.88
C PHE A 111 2.36 -20.30 18.78
N SER A 112 1.72 -21.29 18.16
CA SER A 112 1.17 -22.46 18.81
C SER A 112 1.70 -23.73 18.14
N LYS A 113 2.05 -24.74 18.95
CA LYS A 113 2.56 -26.03 18.46
C LYS A 113 1.48 -26.95 17.86
N GLU A 114 0.21 -26.53 17.87
CA GLU A 114 -0.88 -27.34 17.31
C GLU A 114 -0.73 -27.45 15.78
N LYS A 115 -0.89 -28.68 15.26
CA LYS A 115 -0.89 -28.93 13.82
C LYS A 115 -2.14 -28.30 13.19
N ILE A 116 -1.94 -27.44 12.22
CA ILE A 116 -3.02 -26.79 11.49
C ILE A 116 -3.40 -27.64 10.29
N ASN A 117 -4.66 -27.95 10.17
CA ASN A 117 -5.24 -28.47 8.93
C ASN A 117 -5.64 -27.27 8.04
N PHE A 118 -4.66 -26.76 7.29
CA PHE A 118 -4.91 -25.66 6.36
C PHE A 118 -5.88 -26.10 5.26
N LYS A 119 -7.07 -25.52 5.25
CA LYS A 119 -7.86 -25.43 4.02
C LYS A 119 -7.20 -24.39 3.11
N LYS A 120 -6.07 -24.77 2.50
CA LYS A 120 -5.12 -23.93 1.76
C LYS A 120 -5.78 -23.05 0.69
N ARG A 121 -6.85 -23.51 0.05
CA ARG A 121 -7.41 -22.92 -1.18
C ARG A 121 -7.99 -21.50 -0.99
N LYS A 122 -8.51 -21.17 0.18
CA LYS A 122 -9.23 -19.90 0.42
C LYS A 122 -8.30 -18.69 0.53
N TYR A 123 -7.06 -18.86 0.96
CA TYR A 123 -6.10 -17.78 1.19
C TYR A 123 -5.22 -17.49 -0.03
N TYR A 124 -5.05 -18.43 -0.94
CA TYR A 124 -4.25 -18.23 -2.16
C TYR A 124 -4.80 -17.10 -3.02
N THR A 125 -6.11 -17.01 -3.20
CA THR A 125 -6.73 -15.95 -3.98
C THR A 125 -6.41 -14.57 -3.40
N PHE A 126 -6.50 -14.42 -2.08
CA PHE A 126 -6.17 -13.17 -1.40
C PHE A 126 -4.68 -12.80 -1.58
N VAL A 127 -3.78 -13.75 -1.39
CA VAL A 127 -2.34 -13.53 -1.58
C VAL A 127 -2.01 -13.18 -3.03
N ILE A 128 -2.63 -13.84 -4.00
CA ILE A 128 -2.47 -13.51 -5.42
C ILE A 128 -2.89 -12.07 -5.71
N PHE A 129 -4.03 -11.62 -5.19
CA PHE A 129 -4.45 -10.23 -5.34
C PHE A 129 -3.44 -9.25 -4.74
N LEU A 130 -2.91 -9.54 -3.55
CA LEU A 130 -1.89 -8.68 -2.93
C LEU A 130 -0.60 -8.62 -3.75
N ILE A 131 -0.19 -9.74 -4.35
CA ILE A 131 0.99 -9.79 -5.23
C ILE A 131 0.74 -8.98 -6.51
N LEU A 132 -0.45 -9.10 -7.13
CA LEU A 132 -0.79 -8.31 -8.30
C LEU A 132 -0.78 -6.80 -8.00
N TYR A 133 -1.31 -6.38 -6.85
CA TYR A 133 -1.22 -5.00 -6.39
C TYR A 133 0.22 -4.55 -6.15
N LEU A 134 1.07 -5.43 -5.62
CA LEU A 134 2.48 -5.13 -5.40
C LEU A 134 3.22 -4.91 -6.73
N VAL A 135 2.93 -5.72 -7.74
CA VAL A 135 3.49 -5.58 -9.09
C VAL A 135 3.03 -4.27 -9.72
N GLU A 136 1.73 -3.95 -9.66
CA GLU A 136 1.17 -2.70 -10.16
C GLU A 136 1.81 -1.49 -9.46
N TRP A 137 1.87 -1.51 -8.13
CA TRP A 137 2.54 -0.47 -7.36
C TRP A 137 3.99 -0.27 -7.77
N PHE A 138 4.77 -1.35 -7.92
CA PHE A 138 6.18 -1.27 -8.32
C PHE A 138 6.34 -0.67 -9.71
N LEU A 139 5.52 -1.06 -10.67
CA LEU A 139 5.65 -0.60 -12.07
C LEU A 139 5.28 0.88 -12.25
N PHE A 140 4.31 1.38 -11.50
CA PHE A 140 3.78 2.74 -11.72
C PHE A 140 4.16 3.75 -10.63
N HIS A 141 4.08 3.36 -9.36
CA HIS A 141 4.25 4.29 -8.25
C HIS A 141 5.08 3.70 -7.10
N PRO A 142 6.36 3.34 -7.32
CA PRO A 142 7.18 2.58 -6.37
C PRO A 142 7.66 3.43 -5.19
N SER A 143 6.72 4.01 -4.45
CA SER A 143 7.01 4.73 -3.21
C SER A 143 6.11 4.25 -2.06
N LEU A 144 6.63 4.29 -0.83
CA LEU A 144 5.89 3.87 0.38
C LEU A 144 4.63 4.70 0.61
N ARG A 145 4.60 5.94 0.12
CA ARG A 145 3.42 6.80 0.19
C ARG A 145 2.21 6.19 -0.54
N TYR A 146 2.45 5.50 -1.65
CA TYR A 146 1.37 4.92 -2.46
C TYR A 146 1.11 3.44 -2.17
N GLY A 147 2.08 2.70 -1.67
CA GLY A 147 1.95 1.26 -1.50
C GLY A 147 2.48 0.66 -0.19
N GLY A 148 2.97 1.48 0.74
CA GLY A 148 3.53 0.97 2.01
C GLY A 148 2.53 0.12 2.79
N TYR A 149 1.26 0.49 2.82
CA TYR A 149 0.21 -0.28 3.48
C TYR A 149 -0.09 -1.61 2.79
N HIS A 150 0.05 -1.74 1.47
CA HIS A 150 -0.12 -3.02 0.77
C HIS A 150 0.99 -4.00 1.15
N ILE A 151 2.23 -3.51 1.23
CA ILE A 151 3.38 -4.29 1.66
C ILE A 151 3.20 -4.72 3.11
N PHE A 152 2.76 -3.81 3.97
CA PHE A 152 2.42 -4.11 5.36
C PHE A 152 1.37 -5.22 5.45
N ILE A 153 0.24 -5.08 4.75
CA ILE A 153 -0.83 -6.08 4.73
C ILE A 153 -0.32 -7.43 4.23
N LEU A 154 0.49 -7.46 3.16
CA LEU A 154 1.06 -8.70 2.63
C LEU A 154 1.94 -9.41 3.66
N LEU A 155 2.89 -8.69 4.26
CA LEU A 155 3.84 -9.27 5.22
C LEU A 155 3.17 -9.69 6.53
N VAL A 156 2.21 -8.91 7.03
CA VAL A 156 1.51 -9.20 8.29
C VAL A 156 0.39 -10.22 8.10
N SER A 157 -0.26 -10.28 6.94
CA SER A 157 -1.37 -11.22 6.71
C SER A 157 -0.95 -12.68 6.79
N ILE A 158 0.27 -13.02 6.35
CA ILE A 158 0.77 -14.40 6.39
C ILE A 158 0.85 -14.92 7.84
N PRO A 159 1.60 -14.29 8.77
CA PRO A 159 1.63 -14.74 10.16
C PRO A 159 0.28 -14.59 10.87
N LEU A 160 -0.52 -13.59 10.50
CA LEU A 160 -1.86 -13.37 11.06
C LEU A 160 -2.80 -14.52 10.69
N ILE A 161 -2.87 -14.91 9.43
CA ILE A 161 -3.69 -16.03 8.95
C ILE A 161 -3.26 -17.33 9.66
N MET A 162 -1.96 -17.58 9.73
CA MET A 162 -1.42 -18.75 10.43
C MET A 162 -1.76 -18.75 11.92
N SER A 163 -1.92 -17.59 12.53
CA SER A 163 -2.25 -17.44 13.94
C SER A 163 -3.76 -17.55 14.21
N ILE A 164 -4.61 -16.90 13.43
CA ILE A 164 -6.06 -16.88 13.62
C ILE A 164 -6.67 -18.30 13.60
N GLU A 165 -6.21 -19.18 12.73
CA GLU A 165 -6.71 -20.56 12.69
C GLU A 165 -6.31 -21.40 13.92
N LYS A 166 -5.29 -20.98 14.66
CA LYS A 166 -4.84 -21.60 15.91
C LYS A 166 -5.50 -21.02 17.16
N PHE A 167 -6.21 -19.90 17.03
CA PHE A 167 -6.75 -19.18 18.18
C PHE A 167 -8.03 -19.82 18.75
N LYS A 168 -7.85 -20.74 19.67
CA LYS A 168 -8.81 -21.00 20.77
C LYS A 168 -8.48 -20.17 22.02
N LEU A 169 -7.85 -19.02 21.86
CA LEU A 169 -7.47 -18.18 22.99
C LEU A 169 -8.70 -17.53 23.63
N SER A 170 -8.73 -17.54 24.97
CA SER A 170 -9.68 -16.71 25.70
C SER A 170 -9.45 -15.23 25.36
N TRP A 171 -10.50 -14.43 25.26
CA TRP A 171 -10.43 -12.99 24.97
C TRP A 171 -9.43 -12.24 25.86
N ALA A 172 -9.34 -12.62 27.15
CA ALA A 172 -8.39 -12.04 28.10
C ALA A 172 -6.92 -12.28 27.70
N SER A 173 -6.59 -13.49 27.26
CA SER A 173 -5.23 -13.83 26.81
C SER A 173 -4.88 -13.13 25.50
N PHE A 174 -5.83 -13.02 24.56
CA PHE A 174 -5.66 -12.26 23.32
C PHE A 174 -5.36 -10.79 23.62
N ARG A 175 -6.16 -10.15 24.49
CA ARG A 175 -5.99 -8.75 24.86
C ARG A 175 -4.61 -8.46 25.47
N LYS A 176 -4.13 -9.32 26.41
CA LYS A 176 -2.78 -9.17 26.98
C LYS A 176 -1.70 -9.21 25.91
N LYS A 177 -1.75 -10.18 25.02
CA LYS A 177 -0.77 -10.33 23.93
C LYS A 177 -0.83 -9.16 22.92
N ALA A 178 -2.01 -8.66 22.60
CA ALA A 178 -2.19 -7.50 21.74
C ALA A 178 -1.60 -6.23 22.37
N ILE A 179 -1.77 -6.00 23.68
CA ILE A 179 -1.15 -4.88 24.38
C ILE A 179 0.38 -4.96 24.32
N ILE A 180 0.96 -6.13 24.57
CA ILE A 180 2.41 -6.34 24.49
C ILE A 180 2.91 -6.01 23.07
N LEU A 181 2.21 -6.47 22.03
CA LEU A 181 2.58 -6.19 20.65
C LEU A 181 2.55 -4.68 20.34
N VAL A 182 1.50 -3.98 20.79
CA VAL A 182 1.39 -2.51 20.63
C VAL A 182 2.55 -1.79 21.33
N LEU A 183 2.89 -2.18 22.56
CA LEU A 183 4.01 -1.58 23.29
C LEU A 183 5.34 -1.81 22.56
N ILE A 184 5.60 -3.02 22.09
CA ILE A 184 6.80 -3.32 21.29
C ILE A 184 6.83 -2.49 19.99
N SER A 185 5.69 -2.36 19.30
CA SER A 185 5.59 -1.54 18.09
C SER A 185 5.92 -0.07 18.36
N VAL A 186 5.41 0.48 19.47
CA VAL A 186 5.72 1.86 19.88
C VAL A 186 7.22 2.03 20.11
N VAL A 187 7.87 1.11 20.83
CA VAL A 187 9.32 1.17 21.08
C VAL A 187 10.12 1.08 19.77
N ILE A 188 9.72 0.24 18.81
CA ILE A 188 10.46 0.09 17.54
C ILE A 188 10.31 1.31 16.63
N PHE A 189 9.14 1.95 16.60
CA PHE A 189 8.88 3.05 15.64
C PHE A 189 9.11 4.45 16.22
N PHE A 190 9.17 4.61 17.54
CA PHE A 190 9.30 5.91 18.20
C PHE A 190 10.50 6.00 19.16
N GLY A 191 11.22 4.90 19.39
CA GLY A 191 12.49 4.88 20.14
C GLY A 191 13.66 5.02 19.21
#